data_5d9b2b0c7230dc5058cbb74ed5d8a314
#
_entry.id   5d9b2b0c7230dc5058cbb74ed5d8a314
#
_cell.length_a   1.000
_cell.length_b   1.000
_cell.length_c   1.000
_cell.angle_alpha   90.00
_cell.angle_beta   90.00
_cell.angle_gamma   90.00
#
_symmetry.space_group_name_H-M   'P 1'
#
loop_
_entity.id
_entity.type
_entity.pdbx_description
1 polymer ?
#
loop_
_entity_poly.entity_id
_entity_poly.type
_entity_poly.pdbx_seq_one_letter_code
_entity_poly.pdbx_strand_id
1 'polypeptide(L)'
;MQASGLVDEPSLQLQLKHQTRAMTLYYGRNHSRLALNEETRTMYLKAMYQERARALLSIQGPQFVSPLGETRKAAIVHLIAEKDAVALSKAIKRGEVSARNIRAGFCFNPRPCPYGGIESITHCLGEEDSKGCPDLLLDKTKVGDIKRYEKAVDDQLAVVHPDSPRCRALQGEKRAIEKFYAHAQAKNC
;
A
#
# COMPACT_ATOMS: atom_id res chain seq x y z
N MET A 1 15.20 4.61 9.12
CA MET A 1 13.98 3.87 8.79
C MET A 1 14.19 2.36 8.80
N GLN A 2 15.21 1.80 8.17
CA GLN A 2 15.52 0.35 8.26
C GLN A 2 15.79 -0.14 9.69
N ALA A 3 16.42 0.68 10.52
CA ALA A 3 16.76 0.31 11.90
C ALA A 3 15.55 0.25 12.84
N SER A 4 14.42 0.85 12.48
CA SER A 4 13.21 0.85 13.30
C SER A 4 12.29 -0.35 13.04
N GLY A 5 12.57 -1.15 12.01
CA GLY A 5 11.73 -2.27 11.62
C GLY A 5 10.32 -1.91 11.11
N LEU A 6 10.03 -0.61 10.98
CA LEU A 6 8.72 -0.12 10.55
C LEU A 6 8.48 -0.24 9.05
N VAL A 7 9.56 -0.42 8.27
CA VAL A 7 9.47 -0.54 6.81
C VAL A 7 10.13 -1.85 6.39
N ASP A 8 9.41 -2.69 5.68
CA ASP A 8 9.95 -3.90 5.13
C ASP A 8 10.86 -3.63 3.92
N GLU A 9 11.77 -4.55 3.66
CA GLU A 9 12.78 -4.42 2.62
C GLU A 9 12.19 -4.19 1.21
N PRO A 10 11.15 -4.93 0.77
CA PRO A 10 10.51 -4.68 -0.52
C PRO A 10 9.87 -3.29 -0.63
N SER A 11 9.24 -2.80 0.44
CA SER A 11 8.67 -1.45 0.46
C SER A 11 9.78 -0.38 0.41
N LEU A 12 10.88 -0.60 1.12
CA LEU A 12 12.03 0.29 1.08
C LEU A 12 12.70 0.31 -0.29
N GLN A 13 12.86 -0.87 -0.91
CA GLN A 13 13.38 -0.99 -2.27
C GLN A 13 12.56 -0.18 -3.27
N LEU A 14 11.23 -0.25 -3.15
CA LEU A 14 10.31 0.47 -4.00
C LEU A 14 10.37 1.98 -3.78
N GLN A 15 10.40 2.42 -2.51
CA GLN A 15 10.50 3.84 -2.15
C GLN A 15 11.78 4.48 -2.67
N LEU A 16 12.89 3.75 -2.56
CA LEU A 16 14.20 4.23 -3.01
C LEU A 16 14.42 4.01 -4.51
N LYS A 17 13.42 3.45 -5.22
CA LYS A 17 13.51 3.10 -6.66
C LYS A 17 14.73 2.24 -7.01
N HIS A 18 15.16 1.42 -6.07
CA HIS A 18 16.28 0.51 -6.30
C HIS A 18 15.87 -0.63 -7.23
N GLN A 19 16.62 -0.83 -8.30
CA GLN A 19 16.36 -1.88 -9.28
C GLN A 19 16.62 -3.29 -8.72
N THR A 20 17.52 -3.41 -7.76
CA THR A 20 17.86 -4.69 -7.14
C THR A 20 17.80 -4.63 -5.61
N ARG A 21 17.48 -5.78 -5.01
CA ARG A 21 17.53 -5.99 -3.56
C ARG A 21 18.93 -5.68 -2.98
N ALA A 22 19.98 -6.02 -3.72
CA ALA A 22 21.36 -5.78 -3.30
C ALA A 22 21.64 -4.28 -3.04
N MET A 23 21.07 -3.38 -3.87
CA MET A 23 21.19 -1.93 -3.66
C MET A 23 20.52 -1.49 -2.36
N THR A 24 19.32 -1.98 -2.07
CA THR A 24 18.61 -1.65 -0.82
C THR A 24 19.42 -2.12 0.40
N LEU A 25 19.98 -3.32 0.37
CA LEU A 25 20.81 -3.86 1.44
C LEU A 25 22.13 -3.10 1.58
N TYR A 26 22.75 -2.69 0.48
CA TYR A 26 23.99 -1.91 0.49
C TYR A 26 23.82 -0.58 1.23
N TYR A 27 22.79 0.18 0.87
CA TYR A 27 22.49 1.45 1.54
C TYR A 27 22.00 1.29 2.99
N GLY A 28 21.37 0.16 3.31
CA GLY A 28 20.94 -0.15 4.67
C GLY A 28 22.06 -0.52 5.64
N ARG A 29 23.14 -1.15 5.14
CA ARG A 29 24.25 -1.65 5.98
C ARG A 29 24.99 -0.56 6.76
N ASN A 30 25.13 0.64 6.19
CA ASN A 30 25.95 1.69 6.78
C ASN A 30 25.19 2.59 7.76
N HIS A 31 23.88 2.43 7.91
CA HIS A 31 23.05 3.30 8.76
C HIS A 31 22.48 2.61 10.00
N SER A 32 22.66 1.31 10.13
CA SER A 32 22.21 0.55 11.30
C SER A 32 23.33 0.50 12.35
N ARG A 33 23.17 1.29 13.41
CA ARG A 33 24.03 1.20 14.62
C ARG A 33 23.64 0.03 15.53
N LEU A 34 22.53 -0.65 15.25
CA LEU A 34 22.06 -1.81 15.99
C LEU A 34 22.53 -3.08 15.30
N ALA A 35 23.62 -3.64 15.78
CA ALA A 35 24.04 -5.01 15.46
C ALA A 35 23.14 -5.97 16.24
N LEU A 36 21.96 -6.30 15.67
CA LEU A 36 21.17 -7.42 16.17
C LEU A 36 21.96 -8.70 15.90
N ASN A 37 22.07 -9.58 16.91
CA ASN A 37 22.61 -10.92 16.69
C ASN A 37 21.69 -11.68 15.70
N GLU A 38 22.24 -12.70 15.03
CA GLU A 38 21.54 -13.43 13.96
C GLU A 38 20.23 -14.07 14.47
N GLU A 39 20.20 -14.52 15.71
CA GLU A 39 19.02 -15.12 16.34
C GLU A 39 17.90 -14.09 16.52
N THR A 40 18.21 -12.94 17.10
CA THR A 40 17.23 -11.85 17.30
C THR A 40 16.71 -11.33 15.96
N ARG A 41 17.60 -11.22 14.95
CA ARG A 41 17.21 -10.83 13.59
C ARG A 41 16.24 -11.84 12.97
N THR A 42 16.53 -13.12 13.13
CA THR A 42 15.68 -14.20 12.59
C THR A 42 14.32 -14.22 13.28
N MET A 43 14.27 -14.08 14.60
CA MET A 43 13.02 -13.98 15.36
C MET A 43 12.18 -12.76 14.92
N TYR A 44 12.83 -11.62 14.77
CA TYR A 44 12.18 -10.39 14.33
C TYR A 44 11.57 -10.54 12.92
N LEU A 45 12.34 -11.05 11.95
CA LEU A 45 11.85 -11.29 10.61
C LEU A 45 10.67 -12.28 10.59
N LYS A 46 10.75 -13.33 11.39
CA LYS A 46 9.66 -14.31 11.53
C LYS A 46 8.38 -13.63 12.07
N ALA A 47 8.51 -12.85 13.13
CA ALA A 47 7.39 -12.11 13.70
C ALA A 47 6.77 -11.12 12.71
N MET A 48 7.60 -10.38 11.97
CA MET A 48 7.16 -9.45 10.94
C MET A 48 6.34 -10.14 9.82
N TYR A 49 6.80 -11.28 9.32
CA TYR A 49 6.06 -12.02 8.29
C TYR A 49 4.77 -12.63 8.84
N GLN A 50 4.73 -13.05 10.10
CA GLN A 50 3.53 -13.56 10.75
C GLN A 50 2.49 -12.46 10.94
N GLU A 51 2.87 -11.26 11.39
CA GLU A 51 1.97 -10.13 11.52
C GLU A 51 1.41 -9.69 10.16
N ARG A 52 2.25 -9.69 9.13
CA ARG A 52 1.79 -9.44 7.77
C ARG A 52 0.76 -10.47 7.30
N ALA A 53 1.01 -11.75 7.55
CA ALA A 53 0.06 -12.81 7.20
C ALA A 53 -1.28 -12.62 7.91
N ARG A 54 -1.27 -12.28 9.21
CA ARG A 54 -2.50 -12.00 9.98
C ARG A 54 -3.25 -10.79 9.42
N ALA A 55 -2.54 -9.70 9.11
CA ALA A 55 -3.14 -8.52 8.49
C ALA A 55 -3.79 -8.86 7.14
N LEU A 56 -3.15 -9.71 6.32
CA LEU A 56 -3.72 -10.14 5.06
C LEU A 56 -4.95 -11.05 5.22
N LEU A 57 -5.02 -11.87 6.26
CA LEU A 57 -6.22 -12.67 6.51
C LEU A 57 -7.43 -11.81 6.87
N SER A 58 -7.23 -10.62 7.44
CA SER A 58 -8.31 -9.69 7.78
C SER A 58 -8.97 -9.02 6.56
N ILE A 59 -8.31 -9.00 5.38
CA ILE A 59 -8.86 -8.35 4.17
C ILE A 59 -10.09 -9.05 3.55
N GLN A 60 -10.46 -10.20 4.05
CA GLN A 60 -11.74 -10.83 3.70
C GLN A 60 -12.95 -10.05 4.25
N GLY A 61 -12.71 -9.18 5.24
CA GLY A 61 -13.76 -8.43 5.91
C GLY A 61 -14.49 -7.43 4.99
N PRO A 62 -15.71 -7.00 5.41
CA PRO A 62 -16.54 -6.07 4.64
C PRO A 62 -15.98 -4.65 4.55
N GLN A 63 -15.00 -4.34 5.40
CA GLN A 63 -14.30 -3.05 5.37
C GLN A 63 -13.40 -2.88 4.13
N PHE A 64 -13.05 -3.98 3.45
CA PHE A 64 -12.24 -3.93 2.24
C PHE A 64 -13.11 -4.03 0.99
N VAL A 65 -12.87 -3.13 0.04
CA VAL A 65 -13.60 -3.08 -1.23
C VAL A 65 -12.63 -2.89 -2.40
N SER A 66 -12.95 -3.48 -3.55
CA SER A 66 -12.20 -3.23 -4.77
C SER A 66 -12.90 -2.14 -5.59
N PRO A 67 -12.18 -1.17 -6.20
CA PRO A 67 -12.75 -0.21 -7.14
C PRO A 67 -13.42 -0.89 -8.34
N LEU A 68 -13.01 -2.11 -8.67
CA LEU A 68 -13.55 -2.91 -9.77
C LEU A 68 -14.66 -3.88 -9.35
N GLY A 69 -15.17 -3.74 -8.12
CA GLY A 69 -16.30 -4.51 -7.60
C GLY A 69 -15.92 -5.83 -6.93
N GLU A 70 -16.95 -6.56 -6.50
CA GLU A 70 -16.81 -7.75 -5.65
C GLU A 70 -16.12 -8.92 -6.37
N THR A 71 -16.32 -9.11 -7.67
CA THR A 71 -15.64 -10.17 -8.43
C THR A 71 -14.12 -10.01 -8.36
N ARG A 72 -13.61 -8.78 -8.48
CA ARG A 72 -12.17 -8.53 -8.36
C ARG A 72 -11.68 -8.69 -6.93
N LYS A 73 -12.44 -8.23 -5.94
CA LYS A 73 -12.16 -8.49 -4.54
C LYS A 73 -12.05 -9.98 -4.26
N ALA A 74 -13.03 -10.77 -4.72
CA ALA A 74 -13.03 -12.22 -4.55
C ALA A 74 -11.79 -12.89 -5.17
N ALA A 75 -11.36 -12.45 -6.35
CA ALA A 75 -10.15 -12.94 -6.99
C ALA A 75 -8.88 -12.65 -6.16
N ILE A 76 -8.77 -11.46 -5.58
CA ILE A 76 -7.64 -11.11 -4.69
C ILE A 76 -7.70 -11.93 -3.39
N VAL A 77 -8.88 -12.03 -2.79
CA VAL A 77 -9.09 -12.79 -1.54
C VAL A 77 -8.80 -14.27 -1.74
N HIS A 78 -9.18 -14.86 -2.88
CA HIS A 78 -8.92 -16.26 -3.19
C HIS A 78 -7.43 -16.63 -3.16
N LEU A 79 -6.55 -15.72 -3.60
CA LEU A 79 -5.08 -15.91 -3.51
C LEU A 79 -4.58 -16.11 -2.07
N ILE A 80 -5.36 -15.72 -1.09
CA ILE A 80 -5.00 -15.68 0.33
C ILE A 80 -5.85 -16.68 1.14
N ALA A 81 -7.12 -16.83 0.81
CA ALA A 81 -8.12 -17.55 1.61
C ALA A 81 -7.81 -19.03 1.81
N GLU A 82 -7.14 -19.66 0.84
CA GLU A 82 -6.77 -21.09 0.93
C GLU A 82 -5.52 -21.35 1.81
N LYS A 83 -4.89 -20.27 2.31
CA LYS A 83 -3.66 -20.38 3.08
C LYS A 83 -3.91 -20.07 4.55
N ASP A 84 -3.42 -20.93 5.44
CA ASP A 84 -3.30 -20.59 6.84
C ASP A 84 -2.20 -19.51 7.06
N ALA A 85 -2.12 -18.94 8.25
CA ALA A 85 -1.16 -17.88 8.57
C ALA A 85 0.30 -18.30 8.34
N VAL A 86 0.62 -19.58 8.53
CA VAL A 86 1.98 -20.11 8.35
C VAL A 86 2.32 -20.25 6.88
N ALA A 87 1.43 -20.84 6.10
CA ALA A 87 1.59 -20.98 4.65
C ALA A 87 1.64 -19.61 3.97
N LEU A 88 0.80 -18.66 4.38
CA LEU A 88 0.78 -17.29 3.89
C LEU A 88 2.08 -16.55 4.24
N SER A 89 2.58 -16.69 5.46
CA SER A 89 3.87 -16.12 5.87
C SER A 89 5.02 -16.63 4.99
N LYS A 90 5.04 -17.92 4.67
CA LYS A 90 6.03 -18.52 3.76
C LYS A 90 5.87 -17.98 2.33
N ALA A 91 4.65 -17.86 1.82
CA ALA A 91 4.37 -17.32 0.48
C ALA A 91 4.80 -15.85 0.35
N ILE A 92 4.53 -15.02 1.37
CA ILE A 92 5.01 -13.63 1.42
C ILE A 92 6.55 -13.57 1.42
N LYS A 93 7.20 -14.40 2.22
CA LYS A 93 8.67 -14.47 2.29
C LYS A 93 9.29 -14.86 0.93
N ARG A 94 8.62 -15.73 0.15
CA ARG A 94 9.07 -16.11 -1.20
C ARG A 94 8.72 -15.09 -2.28
N GLY A 95 7.91 -14.07 -1.95
CA GLY A 95 7.43 -13.08 -2.92
C GLY A 95 6.28 -13.59 -3.82
N GLU A 96 5.68 -14.73 -3.49
CA GLU A 96 4.53 -15.29 -4.22
C GLU A 96 3.27 -14.48 -3.97
N VAL A 97 3.15 -13.87 -2.79
CA VAL A 97 2.09 -12.93 -2.43
C VAL A 97 2.72 -11.58 -2.11
N SER A 98 2.39 -10.58 -2.89
CA SER A 98 2.78 -9.20 -2.63
C SER A 98 1.57 -8.45 -2.10
N ALA A 99 1.71 -7.83 -0.95
CA ALA A 99 0.72 -6.90 -0.43
C ALA A 99 1.45 -5.73 0.21
N ARG A 100 1.18 -4.55 -0.28
CA ARG A 100 1.79 -3.30 0.20
C ARG A 100 0.72 -2.43 0.81
N ASN A 101 0.98 -1.95 2.02
CA ASN A 101 0.13 -0.96 2.63
C ASN A 101 0.34 0.38 1.90
N ILE A 102 -0.72 0.93 1.36
CA ILE A 102 -0.75 2.24 0.72
C ILE A 102 -1.75 3.14 1.44
N ARG A 103 -1.76 4.43 1.11
CA ARG A 103 -2.64 5.41 1.76
C ARG A 103 -4.12 5.01 1.73
N ALA A 104 -4.61 4.49 0.61
CA ALA A 104 -6.01 4.11 0.45
C ALA A 104 -6.36 2.68 0.91
N GLY A 105 -5.38 1.85 1.26
CA GLY A 105 -5.61 0.44 1.61
C GLY A 105 -4.42 -0.45 1.30
N PHE A 106 -4.60 -1.50 0.52
CA PHE A 106 -3.56 -2.45 0.12
C PHE A 106 -3.43 -2.56 -1.39
N CYS A 107 -2.19 -2.61 -1.88
CA CYS A 107 -1.85 -2.89 -3.27
C CYS A 107 -1.29 -4.30 -3.39
N PHE A 108 -1.90 -5.13 -4.24
CA PHE A 108 -1.53 -6.52 -4.51
C PHE A 108 -0.71 -6.70 -5.78
N ASN A 109 -0.27 -5.63 -6.42
CA ASN A 109 0.58 -5.71 -7.60
C ASN A 109 1.94 -6.36 -7.23
N PRO A 110 2.28 -7.54 -7.79
CA PRO A 110 3.54 -8.21 -7.51
C PRO A 110 4.73 -7.56 -8.22
N ARG A 111 4.47 -6.69 -9.20
CA ARG A 111 5.49 -6.01 -10.02
C ARG A 111 5.72 -4.58 -9.53
N PRO A 112 6.85 -3.94 -9.88
CA PRO A 112 7.03 -2.53 -9.68
C PRO A 112 5.89 -1.74 -10.34
N CYS A 113 5.26 -0.85 -9.56
CA CYS A 113 4.22 0.02 -10.08
C CYS A 113 4.85 1.17 -10.86
N PRO A 114 4.49 1.40 -12.14
CA PRO A 114 5.04 2.49 -12.94
C PRO A 114 4.71 3.87 -12.37
N TYR A 115 3.65 3.95 -11.56
CA TYR A 115 3.17 5.20 -10.94
C TYR A 115 3.73 5.46 -9.53
N GLY A 116 4.53 4.56 -8.99
CA GLY A 116 5.19 4.71 -7.69
C GLY A 116 4.32 4.59 -6.43
N GLY A 117 3.06 4.78 -6.49
CA GLY A 117 1.91 4.38 -5.69
C GLY A 117 1.88 4.49 -4.15
N ILE A 118 2.86 5.04 -3.46
CA ILE A 118 2.81 5.08 -1.98
C ILE A 118 2.20 6.41 -1.49
N GLU A 119 2.52 7.51 -2.13
CA GLU A 119 2.10 8.85 -1.71
C GLU A 119 0.86 9.34 -2.45
N SER A 120 0.76 9.09 -3.76
CA SER A 120 -0.38 9.45 -4.59
C SER A 120 -1.38 8.30 -4.73
N ILE A 121 -2.65 8.60 -4.56
CA ILE A 121 -3.76 7.64 -4.74
C ILE A 121 -4.46 7.81 -6.08
N THR A 122 -4.08 8.82 -6.88
CA THR A 122 -4.75 9.19 -8.14
C THR A 122 -4.86 8.00 -9.10
N HIS A 123 -3.74 7.38 -9.45
CA HIS A 123 -3.75 6.23 -10.35
C HIS A 123 -4.34 4.96 -9.73
N CYS A 124 -4.31 4.84 -8.40
CA CYS A 124 -4.90 3.70 -7.71
C CYS A 124 -6.43 3.73 -7.76
N LEU A 125 -7.02 4.91 -7.60
CA LEU A 125 -8.47 5.12 -7.62
C LEU A 125 -9.03 5.43 -9.01
N GLY A 126 -8.14 5.70 -9.94
CA GLY A 126 -8.48 6.06 -11.32
C GLY A 126 -8.69 7.55 -11.53
N GLU A 127 -8.25 8.03 -12.68
CA GLU A 127 -8.55 9.36 -13.19
C GLU A 127 -9.97 9.42 -13.78
N GLU A 128 -10.37 10.55 -14.36
CA GLU A 128 -11.74 10.78 -14.83
C GLU A 128 -12.29 9.64 -15.69
N ASP A 129 -11.49 9.08 -16.58
CA ASP A 129 -11.88 8.03 -17.53
C ASP A 129 -11.41 6.62 -17.16
N SER A 130 -10.76 6.42 -16.02
CA SER A 130 -10.21 5.12 -15.62
C SER A 130 -10.95 4.51 -14.43
N LYS A 131 -11.14 3.19 -14.50
CA LYS A 131 -11.85 2.40 -13.48
C LYS A 131 -11.03 2.11 -12.21
N GLY A 132 -9.85 2.71 -12.05
CA GLY A 132 -8.96 2.41 -10.95
C GLY A 132 -8.08 1.17 -11.15
N CYS A 133 -7.17 0.95 -10.21
CA CYS A 133 -6.20 -0.13 -10.30
C CYS A 133 -6.82 -1.48 -9.91
N PRO A 134 -6.64 -2.54 -10.73
CA PRO A 134 -7.18 -3.86 -10.43
C PRO A 134 -6.54 -4.53 -9.21
N ASP A 135 -5.37 -4.05 -8.79
CA ASP A 135 -4.63 -4.62 -7.67
C ASP A 135 -4.85 -3.86 -6.36
N LEU A 136 -5.81 -2.91 -6.36
CA LEU A 136 -6.16 -2.13 -5.18
C LEU A 136 -7.30 -2.79 -4.41
N LEU A 137 -7.10 -2.95 -3.10
CA LEU A 137 -8.17 -3.10 -2.11
C LEU A 137 -8.20 -1.88 -1.20
N LEU A 138 -9.30 -1.14 -1.26
CA LEU A 138 -9.59 -0.01 -0.39
C LEU A 138 -9.89 -0.50 1.02
N ASP A 139 -9.39 0.22 2.01
CA ASP A 139 -9.70 0.00 3.42
C ASP A 139 -10.59 1.14 3.93
N LYS A 140 -11.87 0.86 4.14
CA LYS A 140 -12.85 1.84 4.64
C LYS A 140 -12.49 2.41 6.02
N THR A 141 -11.67 1.72 6.80
CA THR A 141 -11.24 2.20 8.11
C THR A 141 -10.27 3.38 8.02
N LYS A 142 -9.64 3.59 6.87
CA LYS A 142 -8.70 4.69 6.61
C LYS A 142 -9.35 6.05 6.34
N VAL A 143 -10.66 6.17 6.48
CA VAL A 143 -11.38 7.46 6.28
C VAL A 143 -10.74 8.61 7.07
N GLY A 144 -10.31 8.35 8.31
CA GLY A 144 -9.65 9.38 9.14
C GLY A 144 -8.30 9.84 8.59
N ASP A 145 -7.52 8.90 8.01
CA ASP A 145 -6.23 9.20 7.38
C ASP A 145 -6.43 9.99 6.08
N ILE A 146 -7.43 9.60 5.30
CA ILE A 146 -7.79 10.28 4.05
C ILE A 146 -8.28 11.70 4.32
N LYS A 147 -9.07 11.94 5.39
CA LYS A 147 -9.45 13.30 5.80
C LYS A 147 -8.27 14.19 6.13
N ARG A 148 -7.25 13.65 6.84
CA ARG A 148 -6.01 14.41 7.11
C ARG A 148 -5.25 14.72 5.83
N TYR A 149 -5.24 13.77 4.90
CA TYR A 149 -4.62 13.96 3.60
C TYR A 149 -5.36 15.00 2.76
N GLU A 150 -6.69 14.94 2.72
CA GLU A 150 -7.55 15.93 2.04
C GLU A 150 -7.25 17.35 2.51
N LYS A 151 -7.20 17.56 3.83
CA LYS A 151 -6.83 18.87 4.40
C LYS A 151 -5.47 19.33 3.91
N ALA A 152 -4.46 18.46 3.91
CA ALA A 152 -3.12 18.80 3.43
C ALA A 152 -3.11 19.14 1.92
N VAL A 153 -3.95 18.50 1.11
CA VAL A 153 -4.13 18.83 -0.31
C VAL A 153 -4.81 20.20 -0.47
N ASP A 154 -5.85 20.47 0.30
CA ASP A 154 -6.58 21.76 0.27
C ASP A 154 -5.67 22.91 0.73
N ASP A 155 -4.89 22.73 1.79
CA ASP A 155 -3.92 23.72 2.28
C ASP A 155 -2.87 24.05 1.19
N GLN A 156 -2.42 23.06 0.41
CA GLN A 156 -1.50 23.25 -0.70
C GLN A 156 -2.17 23.93 -1.91
N LEU A 157 -3.42 23.57 -2.22
CA LEU A 157 -4.19 24.19 -3.30
C LEU A 157 -4.41 25.68 -3.06
N ALA A 158 -4.57 26.10 -1.81
CA ALA A 158 -4.79 27.49 -1.43
C ALA A 158 -3.58 28.40 -1.73
N VAL A 159 -2.36 27.85 -1.81
CA VAL A 159 -1.12 28.62 -1.99
C VAL A 159 -0.45 28.41 -3.34
N VAL A 160 -0.85 27.41 -4.11
CA VAL A 160 -0.25 27.07 -5.40
C VAL A 160 -0.83 27.93 -6.53
N HIS A 161 -0.01 28.30 -7.53
CA HIS A 161 -0.49 29.05 -8.69
C HIS A 161 -1.49 28.19 -9.51
N PRO A 162 -2.67 28.73 -9.88
CA PRO A 162 -3.75 27.97 -10.53
C PRO A 162 -3.35 27.24 -11.81
N ASP A 163 -2.50 27.86 -12.66
CA ASP A 163 -2.08 27.30 -13.94
C ASP A 163 -0.86 26.37 -13.84
N SER A 164 -0.36 26.14 -12.63
CA SER A 164 0.84 25.33 -12.44
C SER A 164 0.58 23.83 -12.63
N PRO A 165 1.59 23.07 -13.10
CA PRO A 165 1.49 21.61 -13.12
C PRO A 165 1.19 21.01 -11.73
N ARG A 166 1.66 21.67 -10.67
CA ARG A 166 1.41 21.27 -9.27
C ARG A 166 -0.06 21.39 -8.92
N CYS A 167 -0.74 22.48 -9.33
CA CYS A 167 -2.16 22.67 -9.11
C CYS A 167 -2.97 21.54 -9.76
N ARG A 168 -2.67 21.21 -11.02
CA ARG A 168 -3.33 20.10 -11.74
C ARG A 168 -3.14 18.76 -11.05
N ALA A 169 -1.94 18.49 -10.55
CA ALA A 169 -1.66 17.25 -9.80
C ALA A 169 -2.47 17.18 -8.50
N LEU A 170 -2.55 18.27 -7.73
CA LEU A 170 -3.34 18.35 -6.49
C LEU A 170 -4.85 18.22 -6.74
N GLN A 171 -5.34 18.80 -7.85
CA GLN A 171 -6.73 18.59 -8.28
C GLN A 171 -7.01 17.13 -8.62
N GLY A 172 -6.07 16.44 -9.26
CA GLY A 172 -6.13 14.99 -9.47
C GLY A 172 -6.23 14.21 -8.15
N GLU A 173 -5.40 14.57 -7.15
CA GLU A 173 -5.46 13.97 -5.81
C GLU A 173 -6.82 14.22 -5.15
N LYS A 174 -7.38 15.42 -5.27
CA LYS A 174 -8.70 15.75 -4.70
C LYS A 174 -9.81 14.89 -5.31
N ARG A 175 -9.84 14.74 -6.64
CA ARG A 175 -10.79 13.84 -7.31
C ARG A 175 -10.63 12.38 -6.87
N ALA A 176 -9.40 11.93 -6.67
CA ALA A 176 -9.16 10.57 -6.16
C ALA A 176 -9.66 10.39 -4.71
N ILE A 177 -9.54 11.40 -3.87
CA ILE A 177 -10.11 11.40 -2.51
C ILE A 177 -11.63 11.30 -2.55
N GLU A 178 -12.29 12.03 -3.43
CA GLU A 178 -13.75 11.96 -3.64
C GLU A 178 -14.19 10.55 -4.08
N LYS A 179 -13.44 9.93 -5.00
CA LYS A 179 -13.68 8.52 -5.39
C LYS A 179 -13.49 7.55 -4.22
N PHE A 180 -12.48 7.79 -3.35
CA PHE A 180 -12.31 7.00 -2.14
C PHE A 180 -13.57 7.05 -1.26
N TYR A 181 -14.10 8.24 -1.00
CA TYR A 181 -15.32 8.39 -0.20
C TYR A 181 -16.54 7.73 -0.86
N ALA A 182 -16.68 7.86 -2.16
CA ALA A 182 -17.76 7.19 -2.89
C ALA A 182 -17.73 5.67 -2.70
N HIS A 183 -16.54 5.05 -2.83
CA HIS A 183 -16.37 3.62 -2.58
C HIS A 183 -16.52 3.25 -1.10
N ALA A 184 -16.07 4.10 -0.18
CA ALA A 184 -16.20 3.84 1.26
C ALA A 184 -17.65 3.90 1.75
N GLN A 185 -18.47 4.76 1.14
CA GLN A 185 -19.89 4.94 1.48
C GLN A 185 -20.82 3.97 0.74
N ALA A 186 -20.36 3.41 -0.38
CA ALA A 186 -21.13 2.44 -1.14
C ALA A 186 -21.52 1.27 -0.22
N LYS A 187 -22.83 1.05 -0.03
CA LYS A 187 -23.34 -0.13 0.63
C LYS A 187 -22.99 -1.32 -0.26
N ASN A 188 -22.48 -2.39 0.34
CA ASN A 188 -22.33 -3.65 -0.36
C ASN A 188 -23.78 -4.13 -0.66
N CYS A 189 -24.22 -3.95 -1.91
CA CYS A 189 -25.45 -4.54 -2.40
C CYS A 189 -25.21 -6.01 -2.76
#